data_3ad108561c3acc419ea872d9c7bb4aa4
#
_entry.id   3ad108561c3acc419ea872d9c7bb4aa4
#
_cell.length_a   1.000
_cell.length_b   1.000
_cell.length_c   1.000
_cell.angle_alpha   90.00
_cell.angle_beta   90.00
_cell.angle_gamma   90.00
#
_symmetry.space_group_name_H-M   'P 1'
#
loop_
_entity.id
_entity.type
_entity.pdbx_description
1 polymer ?
#
loop_
_entity_poly.entity_id
_entity_poly.type
_entity_poly.pdbx_seq_one_letter_code
_entity_poly.pdbx_strand_id
1 'polypeptide(L)'
;MSKTIWSTGHLALCQSLVEARKDAGLGQKDLADRLDCHQSLVARIESGQRRIDVVEFIVLSRAIGFELSEVLAIVEAATEPDHQI
;
A
#
# COMPACT_ATOMS: atom_id res chain seq x y z
N MET A 1 5.70 -0.03 -20.61
CA MET A 1 5.09 0.66 -19.45
C MET A 1 4.21 -0.31 -18.70
N SER A 2 4.26 -0.27 -17.40
CA SER A 2 3.45 -1.16 -16.58
C SER A 2 2.00 -0.72 -16.53
N LYS A 3 1.09 -1.68 -16.59
CA LYS A 3 -0.35 -1.44 -16.42
C LYS A 3 -0.77 -1.49 -14.95
N THR A 4 0.15 -1.83 -14.03
CA THR A 4 -0.16 -2.00 -12.60
C THR A 4 -0.41 -0.66 -11.91
N ILE A 5 0.46 0.33 -12.14
CA ILE A 5 0.30 1.67 -11.56
C ILE A 5 -0.99 2.28 -12.13
N TRP A 6 -1.79 2.87 -11.26
CA TRP A 6 -3.10 3.46 -11.56
C TRP A 6 -4.19 2.44 -11.90
N SER A 7 -3.90 1.13 -11.84
CA SER A 7 -4.96 0.12 -11.94
C SER A 7 -5.86 0.17 -10.70
N THR A 8 -7.09 -0.32 -10.85
CA THR A 8 -8.05 -0.34 -9.72
C THR A 8 -7.52 -1.14 -8.54
N GLY A 9 -6.82 -2.26 -8.82
CA GLY A 9 -6.20 -3.06 -7.77
C GLY A 9 -5.08 -2.31 -7.03
N HIS A 10 -4.22 -1.63 -7.77
CA HIS A 10 -3.13 -0.86 -7.15
C HIS A 10 -3.65 0.30 -6.32
N LEU A 11 -4.66 1.02 -6.84
CA LEU A 11 -5.27 2.13 -6.10
C LEU A 11 -5.97 1.64 -4.84
N ALA A 12 -6.63 0.48 -4.89
CA ALA A 12 -7.24 -0.13 -3.71
C ALA A 12 -6.18 -0.50 -2.67
N LEU A 13 -5.02 -1.00 -3.11
CA LEU A 13 -3.91 -1.29 -2.19
C LEU A 13 -3.44 -0.01 -1.49
N CYS A 14 -3.19 1.05 -2.26
CA CYS A 14 -2.73 2.32 -1.68
C CYS A 14 -3.75 2.89 -0.69
N GLN A 15 -5.02 2.85 -1.04
CA GLN A 15 -6.09 3.32 -0.15
C GLN A 15 -6.17 2.50 1.13
N SER A 16 -6.03 1.17 1.02
CA SER A 16 -6.02 0.29 2.19
C SER A 16 -4.86 0.60 3.13
N LEU A 17 -3.69 0.92 2.57
CA LEU A 17 -2.53 1.28 3.39
C LEU A 17 -2.75 2.59 4.13
N VAL A 18 -3.34 3.59 3.47
CA VAL A 18 -3.67 4.87 4.10
C VAL A 18 -4.65 4.65 5.26
N GLU A 19 -5.71 3.88 5.02
CA GLU A 19 -6.72 3.61 6.04
C GLU A 19 -6.12 2.85 7.22
N ALA A 20 -5.33 1.83 6.96
CA ALA A 20 -4.67 1.05 8.02
C ALA A 20 -3.74 1.92 8.85
N ARG A 21 -2.97 2.81 8.20
CA ARG A 21 -2.08 3.73 8.90
C ARG A 21 -2.87 4.66 9.82
N LYS A 22 -3.95 5.26 9.30
CA LYS A 22 -4.80 6.16 10.08
C LYS A 22 -5.47 5.44 11.24
N ASP A 23 -5.97 4.23 11.00
CA ASP A 23 -6.59 3.40 12.05
C ASP A 23 -5.61 3.05 13.15
N ALA A 24 -4.33 2.92 12.81
CA ALA A 24 -3.27 2.67 13.79
C ALA A 24 -2.83 3.96 14.53
N GLY A 25 -3.39 5.11 14.19
CA GLY A 25 -3.04 6.38 14.82
C GLY A 25 -1.71 6.95 14.36
N LEU A 26 -1.23 6.54 13.18
CA LEU A 26 0.07 6.95 12.67
C LEU A 26 -0.06 8.04 11.62
N GLY A 27 0.78 9.08 11.73
CA GLY A 27 1.00 10.00 10.63
C GLY A 27 1.97 9.41 9.61
N GLN A 28 2.12 10.07 8.47
CA GLN A 28 3.08 9.62 7.46
C GLN A 28 4.51 9.62 8.00
N LYS A 29 4.86 10.63 8.81
CA LYS A 29 6.18 10.70 9.41
C LYS A 29 6.42 9.56 10.39
N ASP A 30 5.40 9.20 11.17
CA ASP A 30 5.52 8.09 12.12
C ASP A 30 5.78 6.78 11.37
N LEU A 31 5.09 6.56 10.28
CA LEU A 31 5.31 5.37 9.47
C LEU A 31 6.70 5.39 8.83
N ALA A 32 7.12 6.54 8.31
CA ALA A 32 8.46 6.69 7.73
C ALA A 32 9.56 6.35 8.76
N ASP A 33 9.38 6.80 10.00
CA ASP A 33 10.33 6.48 11.07
C ASP A 33 10.39 4.97 11.33
N ARG A 34 9.24 4.29 11.33
CA ARG A 34 9.19 2.82 11.51
C ARG A 34 9.82 2.07 10.35
N LEU A 35 9.74 2.63 9.14
CA LEU A 35 10.30 2.03 7.93
C LEU A 35 11.76 2.42 7.71
N ASP A 36 12.29 3.33 8.53
CA ASP A 36 13.64 3.91 8.37
C ASP A 36 13.82 4.51 6.99
N CYS A 37 12.86 5.33 6.58
CA CYS A 37 12.89 6.01 5.29
C CYS A 37 12.39 7.45 5.42
N HIS A 38 12.46 8.21 4.33
CA HIS A 38 11.95 9.57 4.29
C HIS A 38 10.41 9.57 4.17
N GLN A 39 9.77 10.59 4.76
CA GLN A 39 8.33 10.77 4.65
C GLN A 39 7.88 10.88 3.18
N SER A 40 8.70 11.47 2.31
CA SER A 40 8.38 11.59 0.89
C SER A 40 8.17 10.24 0.22
N LEU A 41 8.88 9.20 0.67
CA LEU A 41 8.66 7.84 0.14
C LEU A 41 7.30 7.31 0.55
N VAL A 42 6.89 7.51 1.81
CA VAL A 42 5.56 7.13 2.27
C VAL A 42 4.48 7.86 1.47
N ALA A 43 4.66 9.16 1.24
CA ALA A 43 3.71 9.95 0.45
C ALA A 43 3.58 9.40 -0.98
N ARG A 44 4.68 9.00 -1.61
CA ARG A 44 4.67 8.44 -2.97
C ARG A 44 4.01 7.06 -3.01
N ILE A 45 4.21 6.25 -1.98
CA ILE A 45 3.54 4.94 -1.86
C ILE A 45 2.03 5.17 -1.76
N GLU A 46 1.61 6.07 -0.88
CA GLU A 46 0.18 6.28 -0.61
C GLU A 46 -0.56 6.98 -1.74
N SER A 47 0.13 7.80 -2.52
CA SER A 47 -0.47 8.50 -3.66
C SER A 47 -0.62 7.62 -4.90
N GLY A 48 -0.07 6.42 -4.89
CA GLY A 48 -0.14 5.50 -6.03
C GLY A 48 0.92 5.73 -7.09
N GLN A 49 1.85 6.65 -6.87
CA GLN A 49 2.89 6.98 -7.85
C GLN A 49 3.95 5.90 -7.99
N ARG A 50 4.01 4.98 -7.02
CA ARG A 50 5.07 4.00 -6.93
C ARG A 50 4.49 2.60 -6.80
N ARG A 51 5.11 1.63 -7.46
CA ARG A 51 4.77 0.23 -7.25
C ARG A 51 5.18 -0.20 -5.85
N ILE A 52 4.49 -1.20 -5.34
CA ILE A 52 4.77 -1.84 -4.06
C ILE A 52 5.02 -3.31 -4.36
N ASP A 53 6.23 -3.79 -4.08
CA ASP A 53 6.50 -5.22 -4.26
C ASP A 53 6.02 -6.01 -3.04
N VAL A 54 6.04 -7.34 -3.18
CA VAL A 54 5.53 -8.23 -2.14
C VAL A 54 6.32 -8.08 -0.83
N VAL A 55 7.64 -7.94 -0.92
CA VAL A 55 8.48 -7.79 0.28
C VAL A 55 8.14 -6.48 0.99
N GLU A 56 8.01 -5.40 0.23
CA GLU A 56 7.62 -4.09 0.79
C GLU A 56 6.24 -4.16 1.45
N PHE A 57 5.31 -4.87 0.83
CA PHE A 57 3.97 -5.06 1.38
C PHE A 57 4.04 -5.74 2.75
N ILE A 58 4.86 -6.78 2.88
CA ILE A 58 5.06 -7.48 4.14
C ILE A 58 5.67 -6.54 5.20
N VAL A 59 6.68 -5.77 4.81
CA VAL A 59 7.31 -4.79 5.71
C VAL A 59 6.29 -3.74 6.17
N LEU A 60 5.47 -3.24 5.25
CA LEU A 60 4.40 -2.30 5.59
C LEU A 60 3.40 -2.89 6.58
N SER A 61 3.01 -4.16 6.38
CA SER A 61 2.08 -4.81 7.29
C SER A 61 2.64 -4.90 8.71
N ARG A 62 3.92 -5.19 8.84
CA ARG A 62 4.59 -5.26 10.14
C ARG A 62 4.72 -3.89 10.80
N ALA A 63 5.03 -2.87 10.01
CA ALA A 63 5.20 -1.51 10.52
C ALA A 63 3.88 -0.89 10.97
N ILE A 64 2.80 -1.15 10.25
CA ILE A 64 1.47 -0.59 10.52
C ILE A 64 0.67 -1.50 11.46
N GLY A 65 0.77 -2.81 11.27
CA GLY A 65 0.09 -3.79 12.12
C GLY A 65 -1.21 -4.33 11.52
N PHE A 66 -1.34 -4.36 10.19
CA PHE A 66 -2.53 -4.93 9.56
C PHE A 66 -2.31 -6.39 9.15
N GLU A 67 -3.41 -7.10 8.91
CA GLU A 67 -3.40 -8.48 8.43
C GLU A 67 -3.24 -8.50 6.91
N LEU A 68 -2.22 -9.21 6.43
CA LEU A 68 -1.94 -9.31 4.99
C LEU A 68 -3.16 -9.82 4.23
N SER A 69 -3.82 -10.85 4.74
CA SER A 69 -4.95 -11.49 4.05
C SER A 69 -6.14 -10.54 3.89
N GLU A 70 -6.38 -9.66 4.84
CA GLU A 70 -7.48 -8.70 4.76
C GLU A 70 -7.25 -7.69 3.63
N VAL A 71 -6.05 -7.15 3.54
CA VAL A 71 -5.71 -6.19 2.49
C VAL A 71 -5.66 -6.89 1.14
N LEU A 72 -5.10 -8.11 1.07
CA LEU A 72 -5.07 -8.86 -0.18
C LEU A 72 -6.47 -9.15 -0.71
N ALA A 73 -7.43 -9.45 0.17
CA ALA A 73 -8.82 -9.68 -0.24
C ALA A 73 -9.43 -8.42 -0.88
N ILE A 74 -9.14 -7.25 -0.32
CA ILE A 74 -9.61 -5.97 -0.87
C ILE A 74 -9.00 -5.74 -2.25
N VAL A 75 -7.69 -5.95 -2.38
CA VAL A 75 -6.97 -5.75 -3.64
C VAL A 75 -7.47 -6.74 -4.71
N GLU A 76 -7.66 -8.00 -4.32
CA GLU A 76 -8.17 -9.02 -5.23
C GLU A 76 -9.56 -8.64 -5.77
N ALA A 77 -10.45 -8.20 -4.88
CA ALA A 77 -11.80 -7.81 -5.26
C ALA A 77 -11.80 -6.59 -6.20
N ALA A 78 -10.83 -5.69 -6.05
CA ALA A 78 -10.71 -4.49 -6.87
C ALA A 78 -9.93 -4.70 -8.17
N THR A 79 -9.24 -5.83 -8.31
CA THR A 79 -8.47 -6.13 -9.51
C THR A 79 -9.39 -6.68 -10.58
N GLU A 80 -9.40 -6.05 -11.76
CA GLU A 80 -10.23 -6.46 -12.88
C GLU A 80 -9.91 -7.89 -13.30
N PRO A 81 -10.93 -8.73 -13.59
CA PRO A 81 -10.68 -10.13 -13.98
C PRO A 81 -9.83 -10.27 -15.23
N ASP A 82 -9.86 -9.28 -16.11
CA ASP A 82 -9.11 -9.27 -17.37
C ASP A 82 -7.87 -8.39 -17.32
N HIS A 83 -7.50 -7.93 -16.12
CA HIS A 83 -6.29 -7.09 -15.98
C HIS A 83 -5.05 -7.86 -16.41
N GLN A 84 -4.23 -7.23 -17.24
CA GLN A 84 -2.96 -7.76 -17.73
C GLN A 84 -1.80 -6.93 -17.18
N ILE A 85 -0.69 -7.58 -17.03
CA ILE A 85 0.53 -6.92 -16.52
C ILE A 85 1.17 -5.97 -17.58
#